data_4797ff5781a6d1432b76735e4af73e16
#
_entry.id   4797ff5781a6d1432b76735e4af73e16
#
_cell.length_a   1.000
_cell.length_b   1.000
_cell.length_c   1.000
_cell.angle_alpha   90.00
_cell.angle_beta   90.00
_cell.angle_gamma   90.00
#
_symmetry.space_group_name_H-M   'P 1'
#
loop_
_entity.id
_entity.type
_entity.pdbx_description
1 polymer ?
#
loop_
_entity_poly.entity_id
_entity_poly.type
_entity_poly.pdbx_seq_one_letter_code
_entity_poly.pdbx_strand_id
1 'polypeptide(L)'
;MDVEWGYTGERGPEHWAELCDWFAKGAAFELQSPIPLTTCESAKDQSDTIAFHYQKQRFTDKEFKNTIHLVPYDQLSYVEFKGQKYYLTDIHFHMPSEHLINGNQEDIEFHFVHMNAKKENLVVGVMFQLTTDEGWLYDRDNGDSWNVEKHEHWTNPLVLFPEQKSHYHYVGSLTTPPTSGPIQWFVMDQVQKLNKDFLIPFKGQYAQPNNRPLQPLKNRPISYFVRDHQ
;
A
#
# COMPACT_ATOMS: atom_id res chain seq x y z
N MET A 1 -13.69 -12.51 -18.46
CA MET A 1 -13.53 -11.31 -19.30
C MET A 1 -12.71 -10.30 -18.49
N ASP A 2 -11.59 -9.90 -19.03
CA ASP A 2 -10.71 -8.92 -18.37
C ASP A 2 -11.26 -7.51 -18.67
N VAL A 3 -11.91 -6.90 -17.66
CA VAL A 3 -12.53 -5.59 -17.82
C VAL A 3 -11.44 -4.53 -17.74
N GLU A 4 -11.31 -3.74 -18.78
CA GLU A 4 -10.36 -2.64 -18.81
C GLU A 4 -10.88 -1.46 -17.98
N TRP A 5 -10.01 -0.90 -17.15
CA TRP A 5 -10.24 0.26 -16.32
C TRP A 5 -8.97 1.13 -16.24
N GLY A 6 -9.10 2.34 -15.80
CA GLY A 6 -7.99 3.29 -15.67
C GLY A 6 -8.32 4.40 -14.68
N TYR A 7 -7.62 5.51 -14.79
CA TYR A 7 -7.75 6.64 -13.86
C TYR A 7 -8.32 7.91 -14.51
N THR A 8 -8.68 7.86 -15.77
CA THR A 8 -9.21 9.02 -16.50
C THR A 8 -10.34 8.64 -17.46
N GLY A 9 -11.22 9.61 -17.76
CA GLY A 9 -12.31 9.48 -18.72
C GLY A 9 -13.35 8.42 -18.32
N GLU A 10 -14.03 7.83 -19.30
CA GLU A 10 -15.12 6.87 -19.10
C GLU A 10 -14.75 5.58 -18.36
N ARG A 11 -13.46 5.33 -18.20
CA ARG A 11 -12.91 4.17 -17.45
C ARG A 11 -12.25 4.58 -16.14
N GLY A 12 -12.38 5.85 -15.76
CA GLY A 12 -11.84 6.42 -14.54
C GLY A 12 -12.62 6.02 -13.29
N PRO A 13 -12.10 6.42 -12.10
CA PRO A 13 -12.65 6.02 -10.80
C PRO A 13 -14.14 6.32 -10.59
N GLU A 14 -14.66 7.37 -11.22
CA GLU A 14 -16.08 7.76 -11.16
C GLU A 14 -17.00 6.74 -11.82
N HIS A 15 -16.48 5.97 -12.79
CA HIS A 15 -17.24 5.02 -13.60
C HIS A 15 -16.91 3.54 -13.29
N TRP A 16 -15.95 3.25 -12.41
CA TRP A 16 -15.54 1.87 -12.15
C TRP A 16 -16.69 0.94 -11.82
N ALA A 17 -17.63 1.37 -10.99
CA ALA A 17 -18.78 0.55 -10.61
C ALA A 17 -19.73 0.23 -11.79
N GLU A 18 -19.71 1.03 -12.86
CA GLU A 18 -20.55 0.88 -14.03
C GLU A 18 -19.95 -0.06 -15.08
N LEU A 19 -18.65 -0.38 -14.97
CA LEU A 19 -17.94 -1.15 -15.99
C LEU A 19 -18.34 -2.63 -16.05
N CYS A 20 -18.75 -3.21 -14.92
CA CYS A 20 -19.30 -4.56 -14.86
C CYS A 20 -19.97 -4.86 -13.51
N ASP A 21 -20.79 -5.92 -13.47
CA ASP A 21 -21.50 -6.37 -12.26
C ASP A 21 -20.57 -6.71 -11.09
N TRP A 22 -19.39 -7.23 -11.36
CA TRP A 22 -18.42 -7.57 -10.33
C TRP A 22 -17.87 -6.31 -9.65
N PHE A 23 -17.57 -5.26 -10.43
CA PHE A 23 -17.13 -3.98 -9.88
C PHE A 23 -18.26 -3.27 -9.13
N ALA A 24 -19.48 -3.34 -9.63
CA ALA A 24 -20.66 -2.82 -8.93
C ALA A 24 -20.85 -3.48 -7.56
N LYS A 25 -20.68 -4.80 -7.47
CA LYS A 25 -20.77 -5.55 -6.20
C LYS A 25 -19.69 -5.12 -5.21
N GLY A 26 -18.45 -4.94 -5.66
CA GLY A 26 -17.37 -4.45 -4.81
C GLY A 26 -17.63 -3.03 -4.30
N ALA A 27 -18.06 -2.14 -5.18
CA ALA A 27 -18.38 -0.75 -4.86
C ALA A 27 -19.57 -0.60 -3.91
N ALA A 28 -20.41 -1.62 -3.77
CA ALA A 28 -21.52 -1.65 -2.79
C ALA A 28 -21.04 -1.69 -1.33
N PHE A 29 -19.78 -2.04 -1.08
CA PHE A 29 -19.17 -1.88 0.24
C PHE A 29 -19.01 -0.40 0.56
N GLU A 30 -19.68 0.08 1.61
CA GLU A 30 -19.85 1.51 1.83
C GLU A 30 -18.60 2.25 2.33
N LEU A 31 -17.72 1.58 3.07
CA LEU A 31 -16.54 2.17 3.70
C LEU A 31 -15.35 2.16 2.74
N GLN A 32 -15.40 2.97 1.72
CA GLN A 32 -14.42 3.03 0.65
C GLN A 32 -13.09 3.68 1.08
N SER A 33 -12.00 3.32 0.38
CA SER A 33 -10.64 3.89 0.51
C SER A 33 -10.18 4.50 -0.83
N PRO A 34 -9.22 5.46 -0.81
CA PRO A 34 -8.52 6.04 0.35
C PRO A 34 -9.35 7.10 1.07
N ILE A 35 -8.90 7.51 2.26
CA ILE A 35 -9.51 8.58 3.06
C ILE A 35 -8.45 9.58 3.55
N PRO A 36 -8.85 10.82 3.92
CA PRO A 36 -7.96 11.72 4.65
C PRO A 36 -7.77 11.22 6.09
N LEU A 37 -6.51 11.23 6.54
CA LEU A 37 -6.11 10.84 7.89
C LEU A 37 -5.61 12.08 8.64
N THR A 38 -6.08 12.24 9.87
CA THR A 38 -5.65 13.35 10.73
C THR A 38 -5.16 12.78 12.05
N THR A 39 -3.97 13.22 12.48
CA THR A 39 -3.42 12.84 13.76
C THR A 39 -4.35 13.27 14.88
N CYS A 40 -4.70 12.35 15.75
CA CYS A 40 -5.53 12.53 16.91
C CYS A 40 -4.81 12.01 18.16
N GLU A 41 -5.48 12.02 19.31
CA GLU A 41 -4.91 11.38 20.50
C GLU A 41 -4.65 9.91 20.25
N SER A 42 -3.51 9.42 20.76
CA SER A 42 -3.16 8.00 20.65
C SER A 42 -4.22 7.12 21.32
N ALA A 43 -4.54 6.02 20.67
CA ALA A 43 -5.46 5.03 21.21
C ALA A 43 -4.91 4.48 22.55
N LYS A 44 -5.77 4.44 23.57
CA LYS A 44 -5.40 3.90 24.88
C LYS A 44 -5.26 2.38 24.86
N ASP A 45 -6.10 1.72 24.07
CA ASP A 45 -6.04 0.29 23.84
C ASP A 45 -5.08 -0.01 22.69
N GLN A 46 -4.01 -0.73 23.00
CA GLN A 46 -2.97 -1.13 22.04
C GLN A 46 -3.24 -2.52 21.43
N SER A 47 -4.40 -3.12 21.69
CA SER A 47 -4.75 -4.45 21.17
C SER A 47 -4.89 -4.50 19.64
N ASP A 48 -5.19 -3.36 19.03
CA ASP A 48 -5.36 -3.21 17.58
C ASP A 48 -4.06 -2.79 16.86
N THR A 49 -2.90 -2.94 17.48
CA THR A 49 -1.60 -2.73 16.85
C THR A 49 -1.19 -3.95 16.04
N ILE A 50 -0.28 -3.75 15.07
CA ILE A 50 0.28 -4.84 14.29
C ILE A 50 1.73 -5.12 14.67
N ALA A 51 2.16 -6.37 14.50
CA ALA A 51 3.56 -6.79 14.62
C ALA A 51 4.08 -7.23 13.25
N PHE A 52 5.28 -6.76 12.90
CA PHE A 52 5.93 -7.05 11.63
C PHE A 52 6.91 -8.20 11.78
N HIS A 53 6.78 -9.22 10.93
CA HIS A 53 7.66 -10.38 10.84
C HIS A 53 8.17 -10.51 9.39
N TYR A 54 8.92 -9.51 8.96
CA TYR A 54 9.47 -9.47 7.62
C TYR A 54 10.90 -9.96 7.62
N GLN A 55 11.27 -10.62 6.55
CA GLN A 55 12.62 -11.09 6.32
C GLN A 55 13.01 -10.91 4.86
N LYS A 56 14.30 -10.95 4.61
CA LYS A 56 14.83 -10.89 3.25
C LYS A 56 14.32 -12.05 2.42
N GLN A 57 13.75 -11.74 1.27
CA GLN A 57 13.18 -12.72 0.35
C GLN A 57 13.22 -12.25 -1.10
N ARG A 58 12.93 -13.17 -1.98
CA ARG A 58 12.88 -12.94 -3.41
C ARG A 58 11.47 -12.54 -3.85
N PHE A 59 11.41 -11.54 -4.75
CA PHE A 59 10.20 -11.10 -5.42
C PHE A 59 10.38 -11.18 -6.93
N THR A 60 9.28 -11.35 -7.66
CA THR A 60 9.22 -11.08 -9.09
C THR A 60 8.39 -9.84 -9.34
N ASP A 61 8.80 -9.00 -10.27
CA ASP A 61 7.96 -7.89 -10.71
C ASP A 61 7.01 -8.35 -11.81
N LYS A 62 5.78 -7.91 -11.70
CA LYS A 62 4.71 -8.16 -12.67
C LYS A 62 4.04 -6.85 -13.01
N GLU A 63 3.90 -6.59 -14.30
CA GLU A 63 3.07 -5.49 -14.77
C GLU A 63 1.60 -5.83 -14.55
N PHE A 64 0.87 -4.89 -13.97
CA PHE A 64 -0.56 -5.01 -13.78
C PHE A 64 -1.24 -3.67 -14.08
N LYS A 65 -1.75 -3.55 -15.29
CA LYS A 65 -2.44 -2.35 -15.82
C LYS A 65 -1.61 -1.07 -15.61
N ASN A 66 -1.88 -0.30 -14.59
CA ASN A 66 -1.26 1.01 -14.36
C ASN A 66 -0.25 0.99 -13.20
N THR A 67 0.29 -0.17 -12.83
CA THR A 67 1.26 -0.30 -11.75
C THR A 67 2.14 -1.53 -11.91
N ILE A 68 3.23 -1.56 -11.15
CA ILE A 68 4.12 -2.72 -11.02
C ILE A 68 3.88 -3.36 -9.66
N HIS A 69 3.71 -4.66 -9.64
CA HIS A 69 3.57 -5.46 -8.44
C HIS A 69 4.82 -6.29 -8.18
N LEU A 70 5.39 -6.16 -6.98
CA LEU A 70 6.43 -7.06 -6.49
C LEU A 70 5.75 -8.22 -5.75
N VAL A 71 5.77 -9.38 -6.35
CA VAL A 71 5.10 -10.58 -5.83
C VAL A 71 6.14 -11.51 -5.20
N PRO A 72 6.02 -11.86 -3.92
CA PRO A 72 6.95 -12.76 -3.26
C PRO A 72 6.87 -14.18 -3.86
N TYR A 73 8.03 -14.83 -4.01
CA TYR A 73 8.09 -16.23 -4.44
C TYR A 73 7.59 -17.18 -3.35
N ASP A 74 7.90 -16.86 -2.09
CA ASP A 74 7.56 -17.68 -0.94
C ASP A 74 6.81 -16.86 0.11
N GLN A 75 5.99 -17.52 0.93
CA GLN A 75 5.27 -16.89 2.04
C GLN A 75 6.15 -16.81 3.30
N LEU A 76 7.16 -15.96 3.28
CA LEU A 76 8.11 -15.83 4.38
C LEU A 76 7.79 -14.64 5.30
N SER A 77 7.36 -13.54 4.73
CA SER A 77 7.05 -12.30 5.46
C SER A 77 5.57 -12.22 5.77
N TYR A 78 5.24 -11.81 7.00
CA TYR A 78 3.86 -11.62 7.43
C TYR A 78 3.75 -10.51 8.47
N VAL A 79 2.54 -10.06 8.70
CA VAL A 79 2.16 -9.25 9.86
C VAL A 79 1.23 -10.06 10.75
N GLU A 80 1.27 -9.78 12.06
CA GLU A 80 0.34 -10.36 13.00
C GLU A 80 -0.62 -9.27 13.52
N PHE A 81 -1.92 -9.55 13.42
CA PHE A 81 -2.97 -8.67 13.89
C PHE A 81 -4.06 -9.50 14.57
N LYS A 82 -4.39 -9.16 15.81
CA LYS A 82 -5.38 -9.89 16.63
C LYS A 82 -5.13 -11.40 16.68
N GLY A 83 -3.87 -11.79 16.83
CA GLY A 83 -3.46 -13.20 16.88
C GLY A 83 -3.57 -13.98 15.57
N GLN A 84 -3.81 -13.29 14.46
CA GLN A 84 -3.85 -13.90 13.14
C GLN A 84 -2.67 -13.44 12.29
N LYS A 85 -2.11 -14.38 11.51
CA LYS A 85 -1.03 -14.10 10.56
C LYS A 85 -1.61 -13.75 9.20
N TYR A 86 -1.16 -12.62 8.67
CA TYR A 86 -1.47 -12.15 7.33
C TYR A 86 -0.17 -12.15 6.51
N TYR A 87 -0.03 -13.06 5.56
CA TYR A 87 1.17 -13.19 4.77
C TYR A 87 1.23 -12.17 3.65
N LEU A 88 2.41 -11.60 3.43
CA LEU A 88 2.66 -10.66 2.34
C LEU A 88 2.43 -11.35 1.00
N THR A 89 1.55 -10.78 0.19
CA THR A 89 1.19 -11.30 -1.12
C THR A 89 1.61 -10.40 -2.27
N ASP A 90 1.80 -9.10 -2.00
CA ASP A 90 2.05 -8.11 -3.03
C ASP A 90 2.60 -6.82 -2.42
N ILE A 91 3.50 -6.17 -3.15
CA ILE A 91 3.92 -4.78 -2.90
C ILE A 91 3.75 -4.01 -4.19
N HIS A 92 3.02 -2.92 -4.17
CA HIS A 92 2.89 -2.00 -5.29
C HIS A 92 2.84 -0.56 -4.78
N PHE A 93 2.82 0.42 -5.68
CA PHE A 93 2.79 1.81 -5.28
C PHE A 93 1.95 2.68 -6.21
N HIS A 94 1.48 3.78 -5.65
CA HIS A 94 0.70 4.82 -6.32
C HIS A 94 1.45 6.13 -6.33
N MET A 95 1.35 6.87 -7.43
CA MET A 95 1.93 8.21 -7.62
C MET A 95 0.86 9.16 -8.14
N PRO A 96 0.57 10.25 -7.44
CA PRO A 96 0.93 10.58 -6.05
C PRO A 96 0.26 9.63 -5.02
N SER A 97 0.47 9.91 -3.72
CA SER A 97 -0.15 9.13 -2.65
C SER A 97 -1.68 9.15 -2.74
N GLU A 98 -2.32 8.10 -2.29
CA GLU A 98 -3.78 7.97 -2.27
C GLU A 98 -4.38 8.56 -0.99
N HIS A 99 -3.80 8.22 0.17
CA HIS A 99 -4.18 8.84 1.42
C HIS A 99 -3.57 10.24 1.55
N LEU A 100 -4.25 11.10 2.30
CA LEU A 100 -3.68 12.34 2.84
C LEU A 100 -3.36 12.15 4.32
N ILE A 101 -2.22 12.65 4.78
CA ILE A 101 -1.88 12.72 6.20
C ILE A 101 -1.81 14.17 6.61
N ASN A 102 -2.68 14.59 7.54
CA ASN A 102 -2.81 15.99 7.99
C ASN A 102 -2.95 16.99 6.83
N GLY A 103 -3.68 16.60 5.80
CA GLY A 103 -3.92 17.43 4.61
C GLY A 103 -2.79 17.41 3.57
N ASN A 104 -1.70 16.70 3.82
CA ASN A 104 -0.58 16.60 2.89
C ASN A 104 -0.70 15.36 2.01
N GLN A 105 -0.47 15.55 0.71
CA GLN A 105 -0.30 14.48 -0.27
C GLN A 105 1.20 14.31 -0.53
N GLU A 106 1.67 13.07 -0.53
CA GLU A 106 3.07 12.75 -0.75
C GLU A 106 3.31 12.29 -2.20
N ASP A 107 4.58 12.21 -2.60
CA ASP A 107 4.95 11.86 -3.98
C ASP A 107 4.57 10.42 -4.33
N ILE A 108 4.73 9.50 -3.38
CA ILE A 108 4.46 8.07 -3.56
C ILE A 108 3.86 7.46 -2.29
N GLU A 109 2.94 6.52 -2.47
CA GLU A 109 2.44 5.63 -1.42
C GLU A 109 2.65 4.18 -1.82
N PHE A 110 3.44 3.44 -1.02
CA PHE A 110 3.59 1.99 -1.16
C PHE A 110 2.49 1.26 -0.40
N HIS A 111 1.89 0.26 -1.02
CA HIS A 111 0.95 -0.67 -0.42
C HIS A 111 1.56 -2.05 -0.28
N PHE A 112 1.63 -2.53 0.95
CA PHE A 112 2.03 -3.89 1.31
C PHE A 112 0.76 -4.69 1.59
N VAL A 113 0.36 -5.50 0.63
CA VAL A 113 -0.89 -6.27 0.69
C VAL A 113 -0.62 -7.62 1.33
N HIS A 114 -1.45 -7.98 2.29
CA HIS A 114 -1.34 -9.23 3.02
C HIS A 114 -2.68 -9.96 3.03
N MET A 115 -2.63 -11.27 3.20
CA MET A 115 -3.82 -12.12 3.25
C MET A 115 -3.65 -13.21 4.31
N ASN A 116 -4.71 -13.46 5.09
CA ASN A 116 -4.75 -14.55 6.05
C ASN A 116 -5.30 -15.85 5.44
N ALA A 117 -5.34 -16.91 6.24
CA ALA A 117 -5.85 -18.21 5.81
C ALA A 117 -7.35 -18.19 5.41
N LYS A 118 -8.12 -17.22 5.93
CA LYS A 118 -9.53 -17.03 5.60
C LYS A 118 -9.76 -16.17 4.35
N LYS A 119 -8.70 -15.76 3.66
CA LYS A 119 -8.74 -14.85 2.52
C LYS A 119 -9.18 -13.41 2.85
N GLU A 120 -9.03 -13.02 4.11
CA GLU A 120 -9.22 -11.63 4.53
C GLU A 120 -7.94 -10.85 4.26
N ASN A 121 -8.07 -9.62 3.79
CA ASN A 121 -6.95 -8.78 3.42
C ASN A 121 -6.64 -7.71 4.48
N LEU A 122 -5.36 -7.41 4.60
CA LEU A 122 -4.80 -6.35 5.40
C LEU A 122 -3.77 -5.61 4.55
N VAL A 123 -3.83 -4.28 4.50
CA VAL A 123 -2.89 -3.46 3.73
C VAL A 123 -2.17 -2.49 4.65
N VAL A 124 -0.86 -2.40 4.48
CA VAL A 124 -0.04 -1.37 5.13
C VAL A 124 0.40 -0.35 4.09
N GLY A 125 0.11 0.92 4.34
CA GLY A 125 0.53 2.06 3.52
C GLY A 125 1.76 2.75 4.11
N VAL A 126 2.73 3.08 3.26
CA VAL A 126 3.93 3.84 3.62
C VAL A 126 4.15 4.96 2.62
N MET A 127 4.31 6.18 3.11
CA MET A 127 4.48 7.39 2.31
C MET A 127 5.95 7.69 2.03
N PHE A 128 6.22 8.20 0.83
CA PHE A 128 7.57 8.62 0.43
C PHE A 128 7.57 9.97 -0.27
N GLN A 129 8.62 10.74 0.01
CA GLN A 129 9.06 11.86 -0.81
C GLN A 129 10.21 11.43 -1.71
N LEU A 130 10.16 11.84 -2.97
CA LEU A 130 11.22 11.59 -3.94
C LEU A 130 12.38 12.57 -3.74
N THR A 131 13.58 12.03 -3.72
CA THR A 131 14.81 12.80 -3.56
C THR A 131 15.83 12.46 -4.65
N THR A 132 16.83 13.33 -4.84
CA THR A 132 17.91 13.12 -5.82
C THR A 132 19.12 12.40 -5.25
N ASP A 133 19.51 12.75 -4.03
CA ASP A 133 20.83 12.42 -3.48
C ASP A 133 20.76 11.55 -2.23
N GLU A 134 19.59 11.29 -1.73
CA GLU A 134 19.35 10.53 -0.50
C GLU A 134 18.11 9.63 -0.64
N GLY A 135 17.79 8.89 0.42
CA GLY A 135 16.65 8.01 0.44
C GLY A 135 16.98 6.59 0.01
N TRP A 136 16.00 5.70 0.23
CA TRP A 136 16.19 4.29 -0.08
C TRP A 136 16.32 4.05 -1.59
N LEU A 137 17.29 3.23 -1.91
CA LEU A 137 17.48 2.58 -3.21
C LEU A 137 17.99 1.16 -2.89
N TYR A 138 17.92 0.23 -3.85
CA TYR A 138 18.45 -1.12 -3.63
C TYR A 138 19.91 -1.08 -3.14
N ASP A 139 20.11 -1.45 -1.87
CA ASP A 139 21.39 -1.42 -1.21
C ASP A 139 22.12 -2.74 -1.41
N ARG A 140 23.05 -2.75 -2.36
CA ARG A 140 23.85 -3.95 -2.68
C ARG A 140 24.78 -4.36 -1.56
N ASP A 141 25.25 -3.44 -0.74
CA ASP A 141 26.12 -3.73 0.39
C ASP A 141 25.37 -4.50 1.48
N ASN A 142 24.08 -4.24 1.63
CA ASN A 142 23.16 -5.02 2.46
C ASN A 142 22.57 -6.24 1.73
N GLY A 143 23.04 -6.51 0.52
CA GLY A 143 22.65 -7.65 -0.29
C GLY A 143 21.27 -7.50 -0.95
N ASP A 144 20.74 -6.31 -1.05
CA ASP A 144 19.62 -6.03 -1.94
C ASP A 144 20.10 -6.13 -3.38
N SER A 145 19.28 -6.68 -4.22
CA SER A 145 19.57 -6.77 -5.64
C SER A 145 18.32 -6.69 -6.48
N TRP A 146 18.47 -6.15 -7.66
CA TRP A 146 17.46 -6.16 -8.66
C TRP A 146 18.03 -6.52 -10.02
N ASN A 147 17.52 -7.62 -10.56
CA ASN A 147 17.87 -8.08 -11.88
C ASN A 147 16.72 -7.80 -12.84
N VAL A 148 16.83 -6.74 -13.63
CA VAL A 148 15.82 -6.27 -14.58
C VAL A 148 15.50 -7.33 -15.63
N GLU A 149 16.51 -8.04 -16.16
CA GLU A 149 16.33 -9.03 -17.21
C GLU A 149 15.57 -10.28 -16.74
N LYS A 150 15.75 -10.64 -15.45
CA LYS A 150 15.09 -11.79 -14.84
C LYS A 150 13.82 -11.42 -14.10
N HIS A 151 13.51 -10.13 -14.00
CA HIS A 151 12.39 -9.65 -13.17
C HIS A 151 12.49 -10.16 -11.72
N GLU A 152 13.69 -10.17 -11.14
CA GLU A 152 13.97 -10.67 -9.80
C GLU A 152 14.50 -9.57 -8.88
N HIS A 153 13.92 -9.47 -7.71
CA HIS A 153 14.32 -8.57 -6.65
C HIS A 153 14.61 -9.35 -5.37
N TRP A 154 15.71 -9.02 -4.69
CA TRP A 154 16.03 -9.53 -3.38
C TRP A 154 16.09 -8.37 -2.40
N THR A 155 15.22 -8.33 -1.43
CA THR A 155 15.21 -7.29 -0.39
C THR A 155 14.44 -7.76 0.84
N ASN A 156 14.73 -7.10 1.98
CA ASN A 156 13.84 -7.17 3.15
C ASN A 156 12.87 -6.00 3.07
N PRO A 157 11.56 -6.23 2.97
CA PRO A 157 10.58 -5.14 2.87
C PRO A 157 10.64 -4.12 4.02
N LEU A 158 11.17 -4.49 5.18
CA LEU A 158 11.33 -3.56 6.32
C LEU A 158 12.20 -2.35 6.01
N VAL A 159 13.10 -2.43 5.01
CA VAL A 159 13.93 -1.28 4.62
C VAL A 159 13.12 -0.10 4.09
N LEU A 160 11.88 -0.35 3.67
CA LEU A 160 10.93 0.66 3.20
C LEU A 160 10.10 1.29 4.32
N PHE A 161 10.18 0.76 5.54
CA PHE A 161 9.38 1.24 6.67
C PHE A 161 10.13 2.28 7.49
N PRO A 162 9.39 3.22 8.12
CA PRO A 162 9.98 4.13 9.08
C PRO A 162 10.52 3.37 10.31
N GLU A 163 11.51 3.95 10.96
CA GLU A 163 12.05 3.42 12.22
C GLU A 163 10.97 3.42 13.31
N GLN A 164 10.29 4.55 13.48
CA GLN A 164 9.10 4.65 14.33
C GLN A 164 7.88 4.17 13.54
N LYS A 165 7.17 3.19 14.09
CA LYS A 165 6.03 2.57 13.43
C LYS A 165 4.68 3.08 13.96
N SER A 166 4.62 4.38 14.30
CA SER A 166 3.35 5.04 14.60
C SER A 166 2.46 5.04 13.36
N HIS A 167 1.18 4.75 13.55
CA HIS A 167 0.30 4.51 12.41
C HIS A 167 -1.17 4.78 12.72
N TYR A 168 -1.93 4.99 11.66
CA TYR A 168 -3.38 4.98 11.67
C TYR A 168 -3.91 3.58 11.37
N HIS A 169 -5.04 3.24 11.99
CA HIS A 169 -5.79 2.02 11.66
C HIS A 169 -7.25 2.37 11.39
N TYR A 170 -7.78 1.84 10.30
CA TYR A 170 -9.20 1.95 9.97
C TYR A 170 -9.65 0.79 9.08
N VAL A 171 -10.96 0.60 8.96
CA VAL A 171 -11.56 -0.36 8.03
C VAL A 171 -12.00 0.35 6.77
N GLY A 172 -11.54 -0.14 5.63
CA GLY A 172 -11.82 0.41 4.32
C GLY A 172 -11.95 -0.64 3.23
N SER A 173 -11.64 -0.25 2.01
CA SER A 173 -11.74 -1.08 0.80
C SER A 173 -10.42 -1.17 0.05
N LEU A 174 -10.38 -1.98 -1.00
CA LEU A 174 -9.38 -1.84 -2.06
C LEU A 174 -9.52 -0.45 -2.72
N THR A 175 -8.42 0.12 -3.16
CA THR A 175 -8.38 1.40 -3.90
C THR A 175 -8.39 1.23 -5.41
N THR A 176 -8.43 0.00 -5.88
CA THR A 176 -8.57 -0.38 -7.30
C THR A 176 -9.79 -1.29 -7.47
N PRO A 177 -10.39 -1.36 -8.68
CA PRO A 177 -11.47 -2.31 -8.93
C PRO A 177 -11.13 -3.73 -8.49
N PRO A 178 -12.05 -4.45 -7.83
CA PRO A 178 -13.48 -4.15 -7.66
C PRO A 178 -13.82 -3.21 -6.48
N THR A 179 -12.87 -2.60 -5.80
CA THR A 179 -13.05 -1.73 -4.63
C THR A 179 -13.79 -2.38 -3.46
N SER A 180 -13.69 -3.70 -3.37
CA SER A 180 -14.35 -4.49 -2.32
C SER A 180 -13.68 -4.32 -0.95
N GLY A 181 -14.45 -4.60 0.09
CA GLY A 181 -14.02 -4.61 1.49
C GLY A 181 -14.74 -5.72 2.27
N PRO A 182 -14.49 -5.83 3.58
CA PRO A 182 -13.62 -4.97 4.40
C PRO A 182 -12.13 -5.26 4.20
N ILE A 183 -11.32 -4.20 4.27
CA ILE A 183 -9.86 -4.25 4.32
C ILE A 183 -9.39 -3.60 5.62
N GLN A 184 -8.49 -4.26 6.34
CA GLN A 184 -7.80 -3.66 7.47
C GLN A 184 -6.66 -2.78 6.96
N TRP A 185 -6.78 -1.47 7.13
CA TRP A 185 -5.76 -0.51 6.73
C TRP A 185 -4.91 -0.06 7.90
N PHE A 186 -3.60 -0.10 7.70
CA PHE A 186 -2.59 0.46 8.60
C PHE A 186 -1.72 1.41 7.80
N VAL A 187 -1.79 2.70 8.08
CA VAL A 187 -1.03 3.71 7.33
C VAL A 187 0.01 4.33 8.25
N MET A 188 1.29 4.17 7.92
CA MET A 188 2.40 4.76 8.67
C MET A 188 2.32 6.29 8.59
N ASP A 189 2.55 6.98 9.71
CA ASP A 189 2.45 8.43 9.78
C ASP A 189 3.71 9.15 9.34
N GLN A 190 4.86 8.46 9.38
CA GLN A 190 6.15 9.06 9.01
C GLN A 190 6.45 8.85 7.53
N VAL A 191 6.72 9.97 6.87
CA VAL A 191 7.13 9.99 5.46
C VAL A 191 8.59 9.61 5.35
N GLN A 192 8.89 8.66 4.45
CA GLN A 192 10.23 8.20 4.15
C GLN A 192 10.79 8.93 2.92
N LYS A 193 12.08 8.80 2.68
CA LYS A 193 12.74 9.30 1.48
C LYS A 193 13.04 8.16 0.54
N LEU A 194 12.72 8.35 -0.74
CA LEU A 194 13.00 7.40 -1.82
C LEU A 194 13.85 8.08 -2.88
N ASN A 195 14.98 7.47 -3.20
CA ASN A 195 15.78 7.96 -4.32
C ASN A 195 15.02 7.79 -5.63
N LYS A 196 14.87 8.87 -6.40
CA LYS A 196 14.12 8.88 -7.67
C LYS A 196 14.65 7.89 -8.70
N ASP A 197 15.90 7.46 -8.59
CA ASP A 197 16.49 6.48 -9.49
C ASP A 197 15.82 5.10 -9.37
N PHE A 198 15.13 4.83 -8.26
CA PHE A 198 14.26 3.66 -8.12
C PHE A 198 13.21 3.57 -9.24
N LEU A 199 12.73 4.73 -9.74
CA LEU A 199 11.67 4.77 -10.76
C LEU A 199 12.18 4.60 -12.19
N ILE A 200 13.50 4.64 -12.41
CA ILE A 200 14.08 4.61 -13.78
C ILE A 200 13.52 3.45 -14.61
N PRO A 201 13.43 2.22 -14.08
CA PRO A 201 12.92 1.07 -14.84
C PRO A 201 11.42 1.11 -15.11
N PHE A 202 10.67 1.90 -14.33
CA PHE A 202 9.20 1.92 -14.36
C PHE A 202 8.60 3.14 -15.06
N LYS A 203 9.41 3.94 -15.75
CA LYS A 203 8.99 5.23 -16.32
C LYS A 203 7.75 5.17 -17.20
N GLY A 204 7.55 4.05 -17.91
CA GLY A 204 6.40 3.87 -18.79
C GLY A 204 5.07 3.68 -18.05
N GLN A 205 5.10 3.06 -16.87
CA GLN A 205 3.90 2.73 -16.10
C GLN A 205 3.37 3.89 -15.25
N TYR A 206 4.24 4.86 -14.92
CA TYR A 206 3.91 5.99 -14.04
C TYR A 206 3.94 7.33 -14.77
N ALA A 207 3.72 7.32 -16.08
CA ALA A 207 3.64 8.54 -16.89
C ALA A 207 2.40 9.40 -16.54
N GLN A 208 1.37 8.78 -15.98
CA GLN A 208 0.14 9.43 -15.53
C GLN A 208 -0.15 9.05 -14.08
N PRO A 209 -0.82 9.92 -13.29
CA PRO A 209 -1.25 9.60 -11.94
C PRO A 209 -2.12 8.33 -11.91
N ASN A 210 -1.87 7.47 -10.91
CA ASN A 210 -2.61 6.23 -10.68
C ASN A 210 -3.18 6.13 -9.26
N ASN A 211 -3.57 7.26 -8.69
CA ASN A 211 -4.19 7.37 -7.37
C ASN A 211 -5.71 7.55 -7.50
N ARG A 212 -6.46 6.81 -6.72
CA ARG A 212 -7.91 6.99 -6.59
C ARG A 212 -8.22 8.26 -5.81
N PRO A 213 -9.24 9.06 -6.17
CA PRO A 213 -9.70 10.19 -5.35
C PRO A 213 -10.13 9.76 -3.94
N LEU A 214 -10.03 10.70 -3.00
CA LEU A 214 -10.48 10.50 -1.63
C LEU A 214 -11.96 10.12 -1.56
N GLN A 215 -12.27 9.22 -0.64
CA GLN A 215 -13.62 8.72 -0.40
C GLN A 215 -14.20 9.30 0.90
N PRO A 216 -15.54 9.36 1.03
CA PRO A 216 -16.18 9.88 2.22
C PRO A 216 -15.81 9.11 3.49
N LEU A 217 -15.57 9.83 4.59
CA LEU A 217 -15.27 9.23 5.90
C LEU A 217 -16.42 8.39 6.46
N LYS A 218 -17.67 8.80 6.26
CA LYS A 218 -18.90 8.11 6.72
C LYS A 218 -18.89 7.78 8.23
N ASN A 219 -18.31 8.67 9.05
CA ASN A 219 -18.21 8.54 10.52
C ASN A 219 -17.58 7.23 11.02
N ARG A 220 -16.76 6.56 10.19
CA ARG A 220 -16.04 5.36 10.62
C ARG A 220 -14.97 5.71 11.66
N PRO A 221 -14.70 4.81 12.62
CA PRO A 221 -13.63 5.03 13.58
C PRO A 221 -12.27 4.97 12.89
N ILE A 222 -11.38 5.90 13.26
CA ILE A 222 -9.97 5.91 12.88
C ILE A 222 -9.19 5.94 14.19
N SER A 223 -8.33 4.96 14.40
CA SER A 223 -7.45 4.90 15.56
C SER A 223 -6.04 5.34 15.16
N TYR A 224 -5.34 5.97 16.09
CA TYR A 224 -3.94 6.36 15.93
C TYR A 224 -3.11 5.76 17.06
N PHE A 225 -2.04 5.08 16.70
CA PHE A 225 -1.14 4.39 17.62
C PHE A 225 0.25 5.00 17.54
N VAL A 226 0.71 5.56 18.66
CA VAL A 226 2.11 6.00 18.80
C VAL A 226 2.95 4.80 19.22
N ARG A 227 4.03 4.55 18.50
CA ARG A 227 5.04 3.58 18.90
C ARG A 227 6.38 4.29 19.06
N ASP A 228 6.85 4.29 20.29
CA ASP A 228 8.22 4.64 20.60
C ASP A 228 9.15 3.49 20.16
N HIS A 229 10.42 3.80 19.96
CA HIS A 229 11.46 2.86 19.51
C HIS A 229 11.39 1.52 20.28
N GLN A 230 11.22 0.41 19.57
CA GLN A 230 11.51 -0.93 20.06
C GLN A 230 12.62 -1.54 19.24
#